data_7c4117bf1399f2426406545afc3a4688
#
_entry.id   7c4117bf1399f2426406545afc3a4688
#
_cell.length_a   1.000
_cell.length_b   1.000
_cell.length_c   1.000
_cell.angle_alpha   90.00
_cell.angle_beta   90.00
_cell.angle_gamma   90.00
#
_symmetry.space_group_name_H-M   'P 1'
#
loop_
_entity.id
_entity.type
_entity.pdbx_description
1 polymer ?
#
loop_
_entity_poly.entity_id
_entity_poly.type
_entity_poly.pdbx_seq_one_letter_code
_entity_poly.pdbx_strand_id
1 'polypeptide(L)'
;GTINDQSTSFNKAMGGVGKAIRISNRVNTSNPASYSAIDSLTMIIDAGMTMSTGRLKSGEARIRANNCSFDYVNAGFRLRKGLGFSVGMLPYTTIGYSFATSQKVTNDFSSTQAITSHSSYYGEGGLHQIYMGVGWNPFADLSIGANINYVWGNYTHNLSQTFDENGTVSSNYSGLNSTHNADIRTYKIDLGLQYPIIIDEQNRLTVGATASLGH
;
A
#
# COMPACT_ATOMS: atom_id res chain seq x y z
N GLY A 1 -7.12 7.47 0.29
CA GLY A 1 -6.00 6.69 -0.24
C GLY A 1 -6.20 5.19 -0.06
N THR A 2 -5.49 4.43 -0.85
CA THR A 2 -5.52 2.97 -0.77
C THR A 2 -4.26 2.50 -0.07
N ILE A 3 -4.39 1.60 0.90
CA ILE A 3 -3.25 0.92 1.51
C ILE A 3 -2.75 -0.13 0.51
N ASN A 4 -1.47 -0.07 0.17
CA ASN A 4 -0.86 -1.02 -0.74
C ASN A 4 -0.62 -2.36 -0.04
N ASP A 5 -0.70 -3.44 -0.82
CA ASP A 5 -0.32 -4.76 -0.33
C ASP A 5 1.20 -4.79 -0.07
N GLN A 6 1.55 -5.03 1.19
CA GLN A 6 2.93 -5.05 1.70
C GLN A 6 3.64 -6.39 1.41
N SER A 7 3.08 -7.21 0.53
CA SER A 7 3.64 -8.51 0.17
C SER A 7 4.57 -8.43 -1.04
N THR A 8 5.49 -9.37 -1.14
CA THR A 8 6.37 -9.52 -2.31
C THR A 8 5.60 -10.04 -3.52
N SER A 9 6.17 -9.92 -4.72
CA SER A 9 5.56 -10.41 -5.97
C SER A 9 5.22 -11.90 -5.90
N PHE A 10 6.06 -12.69 -5.21
CA PHE A 10 5.79 -14.11 -5.00
C PHE A 10 4.52 -14.34 -4.17
N ASN A 11 4.36 -13.62 -3.07
CA ASN A 11 3.18 -13.74 -2.22
C ASN A 11 1.91 -13.25 -2.96
N LYS A 12 2.03 -12.18 -3.74
CA LYS A 12 0.94 -11.66 -4.61
C LYS A 12 0.52 -12.72 -5.64
N ALA A 13 1.46 -13.40 -6.27
CA ALA A 13 1.18 -14.47 -7.22
C ALA A 13 0.46 -15.68 -6.58
N MET A 14 0.60 -15.85 -5.28
CA MET A 14 -0.09 -16.87 -4.48
C MET A 14 -1.36 -16.33 -3.80
N GLY A 15 -1.95 -15.26 -4.29
CA GLY A 15 -3.17 -14.68 -3.73
C GLY A 15 -2.96 -13.94 -2.41
N GLY A 16 -1.76 -13.40 -2.14
CA GLY A 16 -1.45 -12.66 -0.91
C GLY A 16 -1.11 -13.54 0.30
N VAL A 17 -1.01 -14.85 0.12
CA VAL A 17 -0.56 -15.74 1.19
C VAL A 17 0.90 -15.45 1.54
N GLY A 18 1.19 -15.24 2.83
CA GLY A 18 2.54 -14.87 3.25
C GLY A 18 2.89 -15.22 4.69
N LYS A 19 1.90 -15.26 5.58
CA LYS A 19 2.17 -15.35 7.04
C LYS A 19 2.88 -16.64 7.47
N ALA A 20 2.58 -17.76 6.81
CA ALA A 20 3.18 -19.05 7.09
C ALA A 20 4.25 -19.48 6.06
N ILE A 21 4.49 -18.68 5.02
CA ILE A 21 5.49 -18.99 4.00
C ILE A 21 6.90 -18.85 4.57
N ARG A 22 7.68 -19.91 4.42
CA ARG A 22 9.07 -19.99 4.87
C ARG A 22 9.93 -20.62 3.77
N ILE A 23 10.66 -19.80 3.05
CA ILE A 23 11.48 -20.21 1.91
C ILE A 23 12.88 -19.62 2.09
N SER A 24 13.92 -20.43 1.84
CA SER A 24 15.31 -20.06 2.14
C SER A 24 15.92 -19.06 1.14
N ASN A 25 15.42 -19.03 -0.09
CA ASN A 25 15.95 -18.22 -1.19
C ASN A 25 15.09 -16.98 -1.50
N ARG A 26 14.22 -16.56 -0.58
CA ARG A 26 13.35 -15.40 -0.76
C ARG A 26 13.17 -14.64 0.55
N VAL A 27 13.01 -13.34 0.43
CA VAL A 27 12.60 -12.47 1.53
C VAL A 27 11.07 -12.41 1.57
N ASN A 28 10.48 -12.76 2.70
CA ASN A 28 9.04 -12.66 2.90
C ASN A 28 8.75 -11.53 3.91
N THR A 29 8.41 -10.36 3.38
CA THR A 29 8.10 -9.17 4.19
C THR A 29 6.83 -9.30 5.01
N SER A 30 5.94 -10.22 4.64
CA SER A 30 4.66 -10.44 5.33
C SER A 30 4.79 -11.04 6.72
N ASN A 31 5.93 -11.69 7.03
CA ASN A 31 6.21 -12.22 8.37
C ASN A 31 7.73 -12.22 8.64
N PRO A 32 8.22 -11.37 9.54
CA PRO A 32 9.66 -11.25 9.82
C PRO A 32 10.29 -12.51 10.41
N ALA A 33 9.52 -13.42 11.00
CA ALA A 33 10.04 -14.69 11.50
C ALA A 33 10.64 -15.57 10.37
N SER A 34 10.18 -15.36 9.12
CA SER A 34 10.66 -16.09 7.94
C SER A 34 12.13 -15.79 7.59
N TYR A 35 12.68 -14.65 8.01
CA TYR A 35 14.07 -14.29 7.73
C TYR A 35 15.07 -15.27 8.33
N SER A 36 14.70 -15.94 9.42
CA SER A 36 15.50 -16.98 10.03
C SER A 36 15.74 -18.20 9.13
N ALA A 37 14.96 -18.33 8.05
CA ALA A 37 15.08 -19.42 7.07
C ALA A 37 16.06 -19.11 5.94
N ILE A 38 16.53 -17.87 5.78
CA ILE A 38 17.45 -17.47 4.71
C ILE A 38 18.70 -18.34 4.76
N ASP A 39 19.09 -18.86 3.59
CA ASP A 39 20.20 -19.81 3.47
C ASP A 39 21.57 -19.13 3.69
N SER A 40 22.56 -19.94 4.04
CA SER A 40 23.93 -19.48 4.28
C SER A 40 24.63 -19.07 3.00
N LEU A 41 25.55 -18.11 3.09
CA LEU A 41 26.36 -17.58 1.98
C LEU A 41 25.54 -16.98 0.84
N THR A 42 24.28 -16.62 1.11
CA THR A 42 23.39 -16.06 0.11
C THR A 42 22.96 -14.67 0.56
N MET A 43 23.19 -13.69 -0.31
CA MET A 43 22.54 -12.39 -0.25
C MET A 43 21.41 -12.38 -1.28
N ILE A 44 20.20 -12.16 -0.82
CA ILE A 44 19.02 -12.08 -1.66
C ILE A 44 18.72 -10.62 -1.90
N ILE A 45 18.59 -10.22 -3.16
CA ILE A 45 18.08 -8.91 -3.57
C ILE A 45 16.86 -9.17 -4.43
N ASP A 46 15.74 -8.58 -4.09
CA ASP A 46 14.48 -8.74 -4.80
C ASP A 46 13.81 -7.38 -4.99
N ALA A 47 13.28 -7.15 -6.19
CA ALA A 47 12.56 -5.93 -6.53
C ALA A 47 11.31 -6.28 -7.34
N GLY A 48 10.23 -5.58 -7.09
CA GLY A 48 8.96 -5.80 -7.73
C GLY A 48 8.41 -4.53 -8.37
N MET A 49 7.77 -4.72 -9.53
CA MET A 49 7.00 -3.71 -10.23
C MET A 49 5.68 -4.31 -10.70
N THR A 50 4.62 -3.54 -10.64
CA THR A 50 3.31 -3.93 -11.16
C THR A 50 2.93 -3.06 -12.34
N MET A 51 2.58 -3.70 -13.46
CA MET A 51 1.92 -3.06 -14.59
C MET A 51 0.46 -3.50 -14.63
N SER A 52 -0.45 -2.53 -14.65
CA SER A 52 -1.88 -2.82 -14.79
C SER A 52 -2.47 -2.06 -15.97
N THR A 53 -3.29 -2.77 -16.75
CA THR A 53 -4.07 -2.19 -17.84
C THR A 53 -5.54 -2.40 -17.54
N GLY A 54 -6.26 -1.32 -17.29
CA GLY A 54 -7.69 -1.31 -17.06
C GLY A 54 -8.45 -0.80 -18.28
N ARG A 55 -9.62 -1.36 -18.51
CA ARG A 55 -10.60 -0.82 -19.47
C ARG A 55 -11.86 -0.45 -18.69
N LEU A 56 -12.12 0.83 -18.62
CA LEU A 56 -13.32 1.38 -18.00
C LEU A 56 -14.36 1.65 -19.09
N LYS A 57 -15.58 1.18 -18.88
CA LYS A 57 -16.71 1.43 -19.77
C LYS A 57 -17.83 2.04 -18.95
N SER A 58 -18.28 3.22 -19.38
CA SER A 58 -19.46 3.89 -18.81
C SER A 58 -20.35 4.36 -19.95
N GLY A 59 -21.45 3.69 -20.16
CA GLY A 59 -22.29 3.89 -21.33
C GLY A 59 -21.54 3.62 -22.65
N GLU A 60 -21.45 4.61 -23.52
CA GLU A 60 -20.67 4.55 -24.77
C GLU A 60 -19.22 4.95 -24.61
N ALA A 61 -18.85 5.63 -23.51
CA ALA A 61 -17.48 6.06 -23.23
C ALA A 61 -16.62 4.85 -22.83
N ARG A 62 -15.47 4.71 -23.49
CA ARG A 62 -14.46 3.69 -23.19
C ARG A 62 -13.12 4.37 -22.92
N ILE A 63 -12.60 4.15 -21.73
CA ILE A 63 -11.30 4.67 -21.33
C ILE A 63 -10.36 3.50 -21.05
N ARG A 64 -9.16 3.56 -21.60
CA ARG A 64 -8.06 2.66 -21.27
C ARG A 64 -7.13 3.36 -20.31
N ALA A 65 -6.92 2.80 -19.14
CA ALA A 65 -5.98 3.27 -18.16
C ALA A 65 -4.82 2.29 -18.07
N ASN A 66 -3.60 2.78 -18.26
CA ASN A 66 -2.37 2.02 -18.02
C ASN A 66 -1.69 2.62 -16.79
N ASN A 67 -1.33 1.78 -15.85
CA ASN A 67 -0.61 2.19 -14.66
C ASN A 67 0.62 1.29 -14.49
N CYS A 68 1.74 1.91 -14.14
CA CYS A 68 2.98 1.24 -13.77
C CYS A 68 3.37 1.75 -12.38
N SER A 69 3.53 0.86 -11.44
CA SER A 69 3.88 1.19 -10.06
C SER A 69 5.09 0.37 -9.60
N PHE A 70 5.94 1.01 -8.82
CA PHE A 70 6.97 0.35 -8.04
C PHE A 70 6.32 -0.33 -6.83
N ASP A 71 6.64 -1.59 -6.60
CA ASP A 71 6.04 -2.35 -5.50
C ASP A 71 6.96 -2.46 -4.30
N TYR A 72 8.24 -2.81 -4.51
CA TYR A 72 9.21 -2.94 -3.44
C TYR A 72 10.63 -3.14 -3.97
N VAL A 73 11.59 -2.86 -3.13
CA VAL A 73 12.94 -3.38 -3.19
C VAL A 73 13.32 -3.86 -1.80
N ASN A 74 13.87 -5.06 -1.72
CA ASN A 74 14.36 -5.60 -0.46
C ASN A 74 15.67 -6.36 -0.65
N ALA A 75 16.40 -6.46 0.45
CA ALA A 75 17.58 -7.30 0.56
C ALA A 75 17.48 -8.11 1.84
N GLY A 76 17.96 -9.33 1.78
CA GLY A 76 18.02 -10.23 2.93
C GLY A 76 19.28 -11.06 2.93
N PHE A 77 19.82 -11.31 4.09
CA PHE A 77 20.98 -12.17 4.28
C PHE A 77 20.99 -12.83 5.65
N ARG A 78 21.69 -13.91 5.73
CA ARG A 78 21.86 -14.65 6.97
C ARG A 78 23.06 -14.12 7.74
N LEU A 79 22.84 -13.71 8.98
CA LEU A 79 23.89 -13.29 9.89
C LEU A 79 24.56 -14.50 10.56
N ARG A 80 23.76 -15.46 11.01
CA ARG A 80 24.19 -16.70 11.69
C ARG A 80 23.17 -17.79 11.44
N LYS A 81 23.50 -19.05 11.74
CA LYS A 81 22.55 -20.16 11.69
C LYS A 81 21.29 -19.84 12.50
N GLY A 82 20.14 -19.82 11.85
CA GLY A 82 18.86 -19.46 12.46
C GLY A 82 18.66 -17.96 12.72
N LEU A 83 19.57 -17.07 12.28
CA LEU A 83 19.44 -15.62 12.43
C LEU A 83 19.58 -14.96 11.07
N GLY A 84 18.50 -14.41 10.56
CA GLY A 84 18.46 -13.67 9.30
C GLY A 84 18.10 -12.19 9.50
N PHE A 85 18.56 -11.39 8.58
CA PHE A 85 18.31 -9.95 8.53
C PHE A 85 17.69 -9.56 7.19
N SER A 86 16.81 -8.59 7.19
CA SER A 86 16.26 -8.01 5.97
C SER A 86 16.07 -6.51 6.11
N VAL A 87 16.26 -5.83 5.00
CA VAL A 87 16.01 -4.39 4.85
C VAL A 87 15.34 -4.15 3.51
N GLY A 88 14.46 -3.18 3.44
CA GLY A 88 13.81 -2.86 2.19
C GLY A 88 12.94 -1.63 2.27
N MET A 89 12.43 -1.26 1.11
CA MET A 89 11.55 -0.11 0.91
C MET A 89 10.32 -0.54 0.11
N LEU A 90 9.14 -0.07 0.55
CA LEU A 90 7.86 -0.33 -0.09
C LEU A 90 6.98 0.94 -0.06
N PRO A 91 6.14 1.16 -1.07
CA PRO A 91 5.07 2.14 -0.96
C PRO A 91 4.02 1.64 0.05
N TYR A 92 3.72 2.46 1.05
CA TYR A 92 2.75 2.12 2.10
C TYR A 92 1.32 2.43 1.69
N THR A 93 1.10 3.65 1.18
CA THR A 93 -0.19 4.06 0.62
C THR A 93 0.00 4.81 -0.68
N THR A 94 -1.03 4.80 -1.51
CA THR A 94 -1.08 5.60 -2.74
C THR A 94 -2.38 6.38 -2.79
N ILE A 95 -2.29 7.65 -3.12
CA ILE A 95 -3.42 8.53 -3.36
C ILE A 95 -3.28 9.06 -4.78
N GLY A 96 -4.30 8.80 -5.60
CA GLY A 96 -4.37 9.32 -6.96
C GLY A 96 -5.83 9.28 -7.41
N TYR A 97 -6.49 10.43 -7.39
CA TYR A 97 -7.83 10.56 -7.92
C TYR A 97 -8.05 11.95 -8.49
N SER A 98 -8.83 11.99 -9.55
CA SER A 98 -9.29 13.22 -10.15
C SER A 98 -10.70 12.97 -10.70
N PHE A 99 -11.68 13.62 -10.13
CA PHE A 99 -13.05 13.53 -10.63
C PHE A 99 -13.78 14.86 -10.42
N ALA A 100 -14.75 15.11 -11.28
CA ALA A 100 -15.62 16.27 -11.20
C ALA A 100 -17.07 15.81 -11.09
N THR A 101 -17.85 16.54 -10.33
CA THR A 101 -19.29 16.38 -10.24
C THR A 101 -19.99 17.69 -10.47
N SER A 102 -21.15 17.63 -11.12
CA SER A 102 -21.98 18.81 -11.37
C SER A 102 -23.34 18.58 -10.75
N GLN A 103 -23.79 19.54 -9.97
CA GLN A 103 -25.10 19.50 -9.32
C GLN A 103 -25.88 20.76 -9.63
N LYS A 104 -27.11 20.61 -10.09
CA LYS A 104 -28.02 21.76 -10.23
C LYS A 104 -28.54 22.15 -8.86
N VAL A 105 -28.35 23.43 -8.51
CA VAL A 105 -28.88 24.01 -7.31
C VAL A 105 -30.11 24.80 -7.70
N THR A 106 -31.29 24.32 -7.35
CA THR A 106 -32.56 25.02 -7.59
C THR A 106 -32.89 25.80 -6.32
N ASN A 107 -32.93 27.14 -6.40
CA ASN A 107 -33.48 27.96 -5.34
C ASN A 107 -34.99 27.99 -5.49
N ASP A 108 -35.72 27.48 -4.52
CA ASP A 108 -37.19 27.40 -4.48
C ASP A 108 -37.88 28.78 -4.43
N PHE A 109 -37.13 29.90 -4.34
CA PHE A 109 -37.67 31.20 -4.07
C PHE A 109 -37.69 32.19 -5.26
N SER A 110 -37.10 31.85 -6.43
CA SER A 110 -37.16 32.68 -7.62
C SER A 110 -36.81 31.89 -8.87
N SER A 111 -37.79 31.48 -9.57
CA SER A 111 -37.87 30.39 -10.54
C SER A 111 -37.30 30.65 -11.93
N THR A 112 -36.28 31.48 -12.13
CA THR A 112 -35.84 31.75 -13.51
C THR A 112 -34.35 31.44 -13.81
N GLN A 113 -33.55 31.14 -12.84
CA GLN A 113 -32.11 30.89 -13.07
C GLN A 113 -31.66 29.54 -12.50
N ALA A 114 -31.27 28.64 -13.38
CA ALA A 114 -30.68 27.40 -13.00
C ALA A 114 -29.18 27.64 -12.71
N ILE A 115 -28.79 27.54 -11.44
CA ILE A 115 -27.39 27.62 -11.01
C ILE A 115 -26.88 26.18 -11.00
N THR A 116 -25.76 25.95 -11.67
CA THR A 116 -25.06 24.66 -11.64
C THR A 116 -23.75 24.80 -10.85
N SER A 117 -23.60 24.01 -9.82
CA SER A 117 -22.35 23.91 -9.06
C SER A 117 -21.48 22.83 -9.69
N HIS A 118 -20.26 23.19 -10.05
CA HIS A 118 -19.22 22.26 -10.52
C HIS A 118 -18.18 22.10 -9.42
N SER A 119 -18.04 20.88 -8.92
CA SER A 119 -17.05 20.55 -7.89
C SER A 119 -16.02 19.60 -8.49
N SER A 120 -14.76 20.02 -8.49
CA SER A 120 -13.63 19.21 -8.92
C SER A 120 -12.81 18.78 -7.72
N TYR A 121 -12.58 17.49 -7.61
CA TYR A 121 -11.80 16.86 -6.55
C TYR A 121 -10.54 16.28 -7.14
N TYR A 122 -9.42 16.67 -6.63
CA TYR A 122 -8.12 16.14 -7.01
C TYR A 122 -7.33 15.79 -5.78
N GLY A 123 -6.72 14.61 -5.79
CA GLY A 123 -5.84 14.18 -4.71
C GLY A 123 -4.66 13.41 -5.26
N GLU A 124 -3.48 13.75 -4.76
CA GLU A 124 -2.25 13.08 -5.12
C GLU A 124 -1.34 12.90 -3.91
N GLY A 125 -0.37 11.99 -4.05
CA GLY A 125 0.63 11.71 -3.03
C GLY A 125 0.60 10.26 -2.57
N GLY A 126 1.23 10.02 -1.44
CA GLY A 126 1.31 8.71 -0.83
C GLY A 126 2.37 8.63 0.25
N LEU A 127 2.36 7.52 0.96
CA LEU A 127 3.33 7.24 2.00
C LEU A 127 4.25 6.13 1.55
N HIS A 128 5.51 6.27 1.87
CA HIS A 128 6.56 5.27 1.68
C HIS A 128 6.97 4.69 3.02
N GLN A 129 7.44 3.46 2.98
CA GLN A 129 7.93 2.74 4.16
C GLN A 129 9.32 2.18 3.86
N ILE A 130 10.25 2.42 4.75
CA ILE A 130 11.48 1.64 4.85
C ILE A 130 11.38 0.75 6.07
N TYR A 131 11.83 -0.49 5.93
CA TYR A 131 11.86 -1.40 7.05
C TYR A 131 13.24 -2.01 7.23
N MET A 132 13.52 -2.39 8.47
CA MET A 132 14.67 -3.17 8.88
C MET A 132 14.18 -4.23 9.85
N GLY A 133 14.55 -5.48 9.62
CA GLY A 133 14.02 -6.58 10.40
C GLY A 133 14.99 -7.72 10.63
N VAL A 134 14.69 -8.45 11.69
CA VAL A 134 15.45 -9.62 12.14
C VAL A 134 14.49 -10.77 12.34
N GLY A 135 14.89 -11.95 11.87
CA GLY A 135 14.23 -13.20 12.16
C GLY A 135 15.19 -14.14 12.87
N TRP A 136 14.76 -14.71 13.97
CA TRP A 136 15.55 -15.61 14.80
C TRP A 136 14.81 -16.91 15.06
N ASN A 137 15.55 -18.00 14.96
CA ASN A 137 15.07 -19.33 15.31
C ASN A 137 15.87 -19.80 16.54
N PRO A 138 15.36 -19.55 17.77
CA PRO A 138 16.04 -19.97 19.00
C PRO A 138 15.98 -21.47 19.24
N PHE A 139 14.91 -22.12 18.82
CA PHE A 139 14.67 -23.56 18.98
C PHE A 139 14.33 -24.16 17.62
N ALA A 140 14.60 -25.45 17.41
CA ALA A 140 14.53 -26.12 16.12
C ALA A 140 13.22 -25.83 15.32
N ASP A 141 12.13 -25.59 16.01
CA ASP A 141 10.80 -25.47 15.39
C ASP A 141 10.16 -24.08 15.54
N LEU A 142 10.63 -23.22 16.46
CA LEU A 142 10.06 -21.91 16.69
C LEU A 142 10.88 -20.81 16.04
N SER A 143 10.25 -20.00 15.21
CA SER A 143 10.85 -18.79 14.64
C SER A 143 10.08 -17.58 15.07
N ILE A 144 10.80 -16.56 15.54
CA ILE A 144 10.28 -15.26 15.91
C ILE A 144 10.98 -14.19 15.08
N GLY A 145 10.34 -13.08 14.89
CA GLY A 145 10.93 -11.97 14.15
C GLY A 145 10.28 -10.64 14.46
N ALA A 146 11.01 -9.57 14.17
CA ALA A 146 10.52 -8.23 14.32
C ALA A 146 11.02 -7.35 13.17
N ASN A 147 10.16 -6.45 12.69
CA ASN A 147 10.51 -5.34 11.80
C ASN A 147 10.29 -4.03 12.54
N ILE A 148 11.19 -3.10 12.34
CA ILE A 148 10.98 -1.69 12.62
C ILE A 148 10.77 -1.01 11.30
N ASN A 149 9.67 -0.28 11.16
CA ASN A 149 9.29 0.41 9.94
C ASN A 149 9.24 1.91 10.22
N TYR A 150 9.82 2.68 9.33
CA TYR A 150 9.67 4.12 9.28
C TYR A 150 8.79 4.46 8.08
N VAL A 151 7.67 5.14 8.33
CA VAL A 151 6.69 5.54 7.31
C VAL A 151 6.74 7.05 7.18
N TRP A 152 6.90 7.53 5.95
CA TRP A 152 6.92 8.97 5.65
C TRP A 152 6.26 9.26 4.30
N GLY A 153 5.85 10.49 4.13
CA GLY A 153 5.32 10.99 2.87
C GLY A 153 4.36 12.15 3.08
N ASN A 154 3.83 12.60 1.99
CA ASN A 154 2.86 13.68 1.96
C ASN A 154 1.70 13.35 1.02
N TYR A 155 0.60 14.03 1.26
CA TYR A 155 -0.52 14.02 0.34
C TYR A 155 -1.19 15.39 0.27
N THR A 156 -1.76 15.64 -0.88
CA THR A 156 -2.49 16.87 -1.17
C THR A 156 -3.91 16.51 -1.60
N HIS A 157 -4.88 17.18 -1.01
CA HIS A 157 -6.28 17.16 -1.44
C HIS A 157 -6.70 18.55 -1.86
N ASN A 158 -7.16 18.67 -3.10
CA ASN A 158 -7.69 19.91 -3.64
C ASN A 158 -9.18 19.76 -3.92
N LEU A 159 -9.96 20.71 -3.46
CA LEU A 159 -11.35 20.89 -3.81
C LEU A 159 -11.48 22.24 -4.48
N SER A 160 -11.94 22.25 -5.72
CA SER A 160 -12.30 23.49 -6.44
C SER A 160 -13.78 23.43 -6.78
N GLN A 161 -14.51 24.41 -6.35
CA GLN A 161 -15.94 24.55 -6.62
C GLN A 161 -16.21 25.86 -7.36
N THR A 162 -16.85 25.77 -8.50
CA THR A 162 -17.30 26.92 -9.31
C THR A 162 -18.80 26.86 -9.52
N PHE A 163 -19.39 28.01 -9.77
CA PHE A 163 -20.82 28.13 -10.01
C PHE A 163 -21.04 28.73 -11.40
N ASP A 164 -21.85 28.03 -12.18
CA ASP A 164 -22.28 28.48 -13.49
C ASP A 164 -23.75 28.92 -13.43
N GLU A 165 -24.00 30.08 -14.02
CA GLU A 165 -25.31 30.63 -14.21
C GLU A 165 -25.64 30.67 -15.72
N ASN A 166 -26.66 29.90 -16.13
CA ASN A 166 -27.04 29.76 -17.54
C ASN A 166 -25.91 29.34 -18.50
N GLY A 167 -24.94 28.50 -18.02
CA GLY A 167 -23.81 28.01 -18.81
C GLY A 167 -22.62 28.95 -18.93
N THR A 168 -22.61 30.05 -18.14
CA THR A 168 -21.46 30.95 -18.03
C THR A 168 -21.00 31.02 -16.59
N VAL A 169 -19.68 30.99 -16.37
CA VAL A 169 -19.12 31.11 -15.01
C VAL A 169 -19.62 32.44 -14.40
N SER A 170 -20.35 32.33 -13.31
CA SER A 170 -20.96 33.48 -12.68
C SER A 170 -19.94 34.26 -11.88
N SER A 171 -19.79 35.54 -12.17
CA SER A 171 -19.00 36.48 -11.35
C SER A 171 -19.70 36.87 -10.03
N ASN A 172 -20.98 36.55 -9.90
CA ASN A 172 -21.77 36.87 -8.71
C ASN A 172 -21.59 35.92 -7.55
N TYR A 173 -21.01 34.73 -7.82
CA TYR A 173 -20.73 33.70 -6.81
C TYR A 173 -19.25 33.47 -6.73
N SER A 174 -18.68 33.64 -5.55
CA SER A 174 -17.27 33.30 -5.29
C SER A 174 -17.08 31.79 -5.32
N GLY A 175 -16.18 31.33 -6.18
CA GLY A 175 -15.74 29.93 -6.15
C GLY A 175 -15.02 29.61 -4.84
N LEU A 176 -15.14 28.37 -4.37
CA LEU A 176 -14.39 27.85 -3.23
C LEU A 176 -13.20 27.05 -3.74
N ASN A 177 -12.02 27.41 -3.25
CA ASN A 177 -10.82 26.62 -3.48
C ASN A 177 -10.21 26.23 -2.13
N SER A 178 -10.16 24.93 -1.85
CA SER A 178 -9.62 24.41 -0.60
C SER A 178 -8.51 23.43 -0.90
N THR A 179 -7.33 23.68 -0.35
CA THR A 179 -6.17 22.81 -0.47
C THR A 179 -5.77 22.32 0.90
N HIS A 180 -5.74 21.01 1.06
CA HIS A 180 -5.28 20.33 2.25
C HIS A 180 -3.98 19.58 1.95
N ASN A 181 -2.90 19.98 2.60
CA ASN A 181 -1.62 19.30 2.57
C ASN A 181 -1.35 18.67 3.93
N ALA A 182 -0.93 17.42 3.95
CA ALA A 182 -0.51 16.77 5.17
C ALA A 182 0.80 16.03 4.95
N ASP A 183 1.75 16.28 5.85
CA ASP A 183 3.01 15.56 5.96
C ASP A 183 2.92 14.56 7.11
N ILE A 184 3.22 13.30 6.83
CA ILE A 184 3.13 12.22 7.81
C ILE A 184 4.53 11.63 8.00
N ARG A 185 4.89 11.43 9.27
CA ARG A 185 6.08 10.70 9.70
C ARG A 185 5.73 9.89 10.94
N THR A 186 5.87 8.57 10.85
CA THR A 186 5.50 7.68 11.95
C THR A 186 6.35 6.42 11.95
N TYR A 187 6.29 5.68 13.05
CA TYR A 187 6.96 4.40 13.21
C TYR A 187 5.94 3.29 13.40
N LYS A 188 6.27 2.11 12.94
CA LYS A 188 5.47 0.91 13.09
C LYS A 188 6.39 -0.26 13.40
N ILE A 189 5.98 -1.13 14.31
CA ILE A 189 6.69 -2.35 14.65
C ILE A 189 5.82 -3.53 14.23
N ASP A 190 6.37 -4.43 13.44
CA ASP A 190 5.72 -5.68 13.08
C ASP A 190 6.43 -6.83 13.79
N LEU A 191 5.67 -7.64 14.50
CA LEU A 191 6.13 -8.85 15.17
C LEU A 191 5.63 -10.05 14.37
N GLY A 192 6.45 -11.08 14.28
CA GLY A 192 6.15 -12.30 13.56
C GLY A 192 6.51 -13.55 14.34
N LEU A 193 5.71 -14.58 14.14
CA LEU A 193 5.92 -15.91 14.70
C LEU A 193 5.61 -16.95 13.63
N GLN A 194 6.45 -17.98 13.55
CA GLN A 194 6.21 -19.16 12.73
C GLN A 194 6.59 -20.41 13.48
N TYR A 195 5.73 -21.42 13.37
CA TYR A 195 5.94 -22.72 13.96
C TYR A 195 5.64 -23.83 12.94
N PRO A 196 6.64 -24.57 12.44
CA PRO A 196 6.43 -25.73 11.57
C PRO A 196 6.04 -26.95 12.42
N ILE A 197 4.92 -27.56 12.10
CA ILE A 197 4.43 -28.82 12.67
C ILE A 197 4.76 -29.92 11.66
N ILE A 198 5.58 -30.86 12.05
CA ILE A 198 5.91 -32.02 11.24
C ILE A 198 4.82 -33.07 11.51
N ILE A 199 4.01 -33.37 10.49
CA ILE A 199 2.95 -34.37 10.58
C ILE A 199 3.50 -35.72 10.21
N ASP A 200 4.27 -35.77 9.10
CA ASP A 200 4.92 -36.96 8.56
C ASP A 200 6.24 -36.59 7.89
N GLU A 201 7.03 -37.55 7.45
CA GLU A 201 8.28 -37.34 6.69
C GLU A 201 8.07 -36.52 5.42
N GLN A 202 6.86 -36.58 4.83
CA GLN A 202 6.50 -35.88 3.59
C GLN A 202 5.59 -34.69 3.80
N ASN A 203 4.93 -34.55 4.96
CA ASN A 203 3.93 -33.54 5.23
C ASN A 203 4.37 -32.65 6.39
N ARG A 204 4.50 -31.35 6.08
CA ARG A 204 4.82 -30.29 7.04
C ARG A 204 3.75 -29.20 6.98
N LEU A 205 3.17 -28.86 8.11
CA LEU A 205 2.26 -27.75 8.29
C LEU A 205 3.00 -26.59 8.98
N THR A 206 3.02 -25.41 8.39
CA THR A 206 3.58 -24.22 9.06
C THR A 206 2.45 -23.30 9.49
N VAL A 207 2.41 -22.98 10.76
CA VAL A 207 1.49 -21.96 11.31
C VAL A 207 2.25 -20.67 11.46
N GLY A 208 1.67 -19.56 11.00
CA GLY A 208 2.27 -18.24 11.07
C GLY A 208 1.30 -17.20 11.62
N ALA A 209 1.78 -16.39 12.54
CA ALA A 209 1.05 -15.25 13.09
C ALA A 209 1.88 -13.98 13.01
N THR A 210 1.21 -12.83 12.84
CA THR A 210 1.85 -11.52 12.88
C THR A 210 0.99 -10.53 13.62
N ALA A 211 1.64 -9.61 14.33
CA ALA A 211 1.00 -8.48 14.99
C ALA A 211 1.74 -7.20 14.59
N SER A 212 0.99 -6.13 14.34
CA SER A 212 1.52 -4.82 13.99
C SER A 212 1.12 -3.83 15.05
N LEU A 213 2.10 -3.12 15.58
CA LEU A 213 1.94 -2.04 16.55
C LEU A 213 2.36 -0.76 15.84
N GLY A 214 1.44 0.18 15.65
CA GLY A 214 1.69 1.51 15.10
C GLY A 214 1.31 2.58 16.12
N HIS A 215 1.94 3.73 15.99
CA HIS A 215 1.62 4.92 16.78
C HIS A 215 1.15 6.03 15.85
#